data_71c27b34d4d94574152ae37289d2d588
#
_entry.id   71c27b34d4d94574152ae37289d2d588
#
_cell.length_a   1.000
_cell.length_b   1.000
_cell.length_c   1.000
_cell.angle_alpha   90.00
_cell.angle_beta   90.00
_cell.angle_gamma   90.00
#
_symmetry.space_group_name_H-M   'P 1'
#
loop_
_entity.id
_entity.type
_entity.pdbx_description
1 polymer ?
#
loop_
_entity_poly.entity_id
_entity_poly.type
_entity_poly.pdbx_seq_one_letter_code
_entity_poly.pdbx_strand_id
1 'polypeptide(L)'
;RRFEDVWVHGDFAAIDDDGLWYILGRSDDTINVAGKRLGPAEVEALVNAHPDIAESAAVGIPHEVKGQAVIVFAVPRQSDTADESLRAALMERIIDALGKPLKPEAIQFCTALPKTRNAKVMRRVIRAAYLDKPLGDTSSLEDSATVRAIENAW
;
A
#
# COMPACT_ATOMS: atom_id res chain seq x y z
N ARG A 1 2.35 -17.60 -17.80
CA ARG A 1 3.70 -18.09 -17.40
C ARG A 1 4.76 -17.20 -18.04
N ARG A 2 5.78 -16.81 -17.28
CA ARG A 2 6.90 -16.03 -17.81
C ARG A 2 7.99 -16.94 -18.39
N PHE A 3 8.01 -18.20 -17.94
CA PHE A 3 8.92 -19.25 -18.40
C PHE A 3 8.12 -20.54 -18.55
N GLU A 4 8.39 -21.34 -19.60
CA GLU A 4 7.57 -22.52 -19.95
C GLU A 4 7.62 -23.61 -18.87
N ASP A 5 8.79 -23.88 -18.29
CA ASP A 5 9.03 -25.00 -17.37
C ASP A 5 9.20 -24.56 -15.90
N VAL A 6 8.99 -23.26 -15.59
CA VAL A 6 9.16 -22.72 -14.24
C VAL A 6 7.89 -22.05 -13.76
N TRP A 7 7.42 -22.46 -12.58
CA TRP A 7 6.35 -21.75 -11.91
C TRP A 7 6.91 -20.52 -11.20
N VAL A 8 6.37 -19.35 -11.54
CA VAL A 8 6.76 -18.09 -10.92
C VAL A 8 5.72 -17.72 -9.87
N HIS A 9 6.13 -17.72 -8.60
CA HIS A 9 5.25 -17.36 -7.49
C HIS A 9 4.90 -15.86 -7.49
N GLY A 10 5.83 -15.03 -7.94
CA GLY A 10 5.64 -13.58 -8.04
C GLY A 10 5.91 -12.84 -6.73
N ASP A 11 6.70 -13.44 -5.84
CA ASP A 11 7.17 -12.78 -4.62
C ASP A 11 8.62 -12.33 -4.76
N PHE A 12 8.99 -11.27 -4.06
CA PHE A 12 10.38 -10.95 -3.78
C PHE A 12 10.84 -11.71 -2.54
N ALA A 13 11.99 -12.34 -2.65
CA ALA A 13 12.65 -13.00 -1.54
C ALA A 13 14.10 -12.54 -1.44
N ALA A 14 14.62 -12.48 -0.23
CA ALA A 14 16.04 -12.36 0.07
C ALA A 14 16.50 -13.57 0.86
N ILE A 15 17.79 -13.88 0.74
CA ILE A 15 18.47 -14.92 1.53
C ILE A 15 19.62 -14.22 2.23
N ASP A 16 19.75 -14.40 3.54
CA ASP A 16 20.89 -13.90 4.30
C ASP A 16 22.10 -14.86 4.24
N ASP A 17 23.19 -14.47 4.88
CA ASP A 17 24.42 -15.25 4.91
C ASP A 17 24.27 -16.58 5.65
N ASP A 18 23.26 -16.72 6.51
CA ASP A 18 22.91 -17.95 7.24
C ASP A 18 21.95 -18.85 6.43
N GLY A 19 21.56 -18.43 5.23
CA GLY A 19 20.66 -19.17 4.34
C GLY A 19 19.18 -19.07 4.69
N LEU A 20 18.79 -18.13 5.54
CA LEU A 20 17.39 -17.89 5.88
C LEU A 20 16.68 -17.09 4.78
N TRP A 21 15.46 -17.49 4.45
CA TRP A 21 14.64 -16.86 3.45
C TRP A 21 13.70 -15.83 4.05
N TYR A 22 13.70 -14.62 3.48
CA TYR A 22 12.82 -13.52 3.83
C TYR A 22 11.93 -13.21 2.65
N ILE A 23 10.61 -13.29 2.83
CA ILE A 23 9.63 -12.87 1.81
C ILE A 23 9.37 -11.39 1.99
N LEU A 24 9.80 -10.58 1.02
CA LEU A 24 9.75 -9.12 1.07
C LEU A 24 8.45 -8.53 0.50
N GLY A 25 7.60 -9.36 -0.07
CA GLY A 25 6.31 -8.99 -0.63
C GLY A 25 6.14 -9.41 -2.09
N ARG A 26 5.02 -9.01 -2.68
CA ARG A 26 4.68 -9.32 -4.07
C ARG A 26 5.49 -8.47 -5.05
N SER A 27 6.01 -9.08 -6.10
CA SER A 27 6.73 -8.38 -7.17
C SER A 27 5.80 -7.54 -8.07
N ASP A 28 4.53 -7.93 -8.14
CA ASP A 28 3.49 -7.22 -8.89
C ASP A 28 2.90 -6.02 -8.11
N ASP A 29 3.07 -5.97 -6.79
CA ASP A 29 2.69 -4.84 -5.94
C ASP A 29 3.80 -3.77 -5.83
N THR A 30 5.01 -4.03 -6.34
CA THR A 30 6.13 -3.09 -6.27
C THR A 30 5.81 -1.78 -6.99
N ILE A 31 6.06 -0.68 -6.30
CA ILE A 31 5.87 0.68 -6.81
C ILE A 31 7.19 1.19 -7.37
N ASN A 32 7.17 1.74 -8.59
CA ASN A 32 8.36 2.28 -9.22
C ASN A 32 8.32 3.82 -9.21
N VAL A 33 8.98 4.43 -8.23
CA VAL A 33 9.03 5.88 -8.06
C VAL A 33 10.37 6.41 -8.58
N ALA A 34 10.36 7.12 -9.69
CA ALA A 34 11.55 7.71 -10.29
C ALA A 34 12.71 6.70 -10.46
N GLY A 35 12.40 5.48 -10.92
CA GLY A 35 13.37 4.40 -11.11
C GLY A 35 13.74 3.61 -9.86
N LYS A 36 13.31 4.04 -8.67
CA LYS A 36 13.49 3.28 -7.43
C LYS A 36 12.32 2.33 -7.21
N ARG A 37 12.62 1.10 -6.84
CA ARG A 37 11.62 0.10 -6.47
C ARG A 37 11.31 0.21 -4.98
N LEU A 38 10.04 0.33 -4.65
CA LEU A 38 9.54 0.46 -3.29
C LEU A 38 8.50 -0.62 -3.04
N GLY A 39 8.71 -1.44 -2.02
CA GLY A 39 7.73 -2.40 -1.54
C GLY A 39 6.62 -1.69 -0.75
N PRO A 40 5.33 -1.90 -1.05
CA PRO A 40 4.25 -1.33 -0.24
C PRO A 40 4.40 -1.63 1.25
N ALA A 41 4.84 -2.84 1.60
CA ALA A 41 5.02 -3.27 2.98
C ALA A 41 6.03 -2.42 3.77
N GLU A 42 7.04 -1.84 3.11
CA GLU A 42 8.01 -0.95 3.75
C GLU A 42 7.33 0.34 4.23
N VAL A 43 6.50 0.93 3.40
CA VAL A 43 5.74 2.14 3.74
C VAL A 43 4.70 1.82 4.80
N GLU A 44 3.96 0.73 4.62
CA GLU A 44 2.91 0.28 5.54
C GLU A 44 3.47 0.00 6.94
N ALA A 45 4.65 -0.61 7.05
CA ALA A 45 5.29 -0.87 8.33
C ALA A 45 5.60 0.44 9.08
N LEU A 46 6.06 1.49 8.39
CA LEU A 46 6.34 2.79 8.98
C LEU A 46 5.05 3.47 9.47
N VAL A 47 3.97 3.41 8.69
CA VAL A 47 2.68 3.99 9.04
C VAL A 47 2.02 3.23 10.19
N ASN A 48 2.00 1.91 10.12
CA ASN A 48 1.38 1.04 11.15
C ASN A 48 2.13 1.07 12.50
N ALA A 49 3.39 1.54 12.51
CA ALA A 49 4.13 1.74 13.75
C ALA A 49 3.67 3.00 14.53
N HIS A 50 2.77 3.82 13.96
CA HIS A 50 2.17 4.94 14.69
C HIS A 50 1.04 4.43 15.59
N PRO A 51 0.98 4.85 16.89
CA PRO A 51 0.00 4.33 17.85
C PRO A 51 -1.46 4.59 17.45
N ASP A 52 -1.74 5.69 16.75
CA ASP A 52 -3.09 6.06 16.33
C ASP A 52 -3.55 5.39 15.03
N ILE A 53 -2.71 4.59 14.38
CA ILE A 53 -3.05 3.87 13.17
C ILE A 53 -3.39 2.40 13.49
N ALA A 54 -4.52 1.94 12.99
CA ALA A 54 -4.94 0.54 13.10
C ALA A 54 -4.33 -0.32 11.99
N GLU A 55 -4.36 0.19 10.77
CA GLU A 55 -3.83 -0.47 9.57
C GLU A 55 -3.63 0.53 8.44
N SER A 56 -2.83 0.15 7.45
CA SER A 56 -2.63 0.96 6.25
C SER A 56 -2.39 0.12 5.00
N ALA A 57 -2.54 0.76 3.85
CA ALA A 57 -2.19 0.20 2.55
C ALA A 57 -1.51 1.26 1.69
N ALA A 58 -0.40 0.89 1.05
CA ALA A 58 0.28 1.74 0.08
C ALA A 58 0.04 1.23 -1.34
N VAL A 59 -0.29 2.11 -2.26
CA VAL A 59 -0.52 1.80 -3.67
C VAL A 59 0.23 2.77 -4.58
N GLY A 60 0.71 2.25 -5.71
CA GLY A 60 1.32 3.06 -6.76
C GLY A 60 0.26 3.53 -7.75
N ILE A 61 0.20 4.82 -8.02
CA ILE A 61 -0.64 5.41 -9.07
C ILE A 61 0.23 5.97 -10.19
N PRO A 62 -0.27 6.08 -11.43
CA PRO A 62 0.47 6.72 -12.52
C PRO A 62 0.82 8.17 -12.18
N HIS A 63 2.04 8.59 -12.50
CA HIS A 63 2.52 9.94 -12.30
C HIS A 63 3.37 10.37 -13.51
N GLU A 64 3.09 11.53 -14.08
CA GLU A 64 3.69 11.99 -15.35
C GLU A 64 5.22 12.06 -15.33
N VAL A 65 5.80 12.48 -14.21
CA VAL A 65 7.26 12.69 -14.11
C VAL A 65 7.97 11.50 -13.45
N LYS A 66 7.36 10.90 -12.42
CA LYS A 66 7.99 9.86 -11.59
C LYS A 66 7.71 8.44 -12.10
N GLY A 67 6.87 8.28 -13.14
CA GLY A 67 6.32 7.00 -13.56
C GLY A 67 5.18 6.55 -12.64
N GLN A 68 5.47 6.40 -11.34
CA GLN A 68 4.45 6.18 -10.31
C GLN A 68 4.68 7.10 -9.11
N ALA A 69 3.59 7.44 -8.42
CA ALA A 69 3.58 8.07 -7.11
C ALA A 69 2.93 7.13 -6.08
N VAL A 70 3.31 7.28 -4.83
CA VAL A 70 2.76 6.49 -3.72
C VAL A 70 1.58 7.24 -3.12
N ILE A 71 0.45 6.55 -2.99
CA ILE A 71 -0.68 6.99 -2.15
C ILE A 71 -0.78 6.00 -0.99
N VAL A 72 -0.91 6.52 0.21
CA VAL A 72 -1.11 5.73 1.43
C VAL A 72 -2.55 5.91 1.90
N PHE A 73 -3.25 4.82 2.13
CA PHE A 73 -4.54 4.80 2.83
C PHE A 73 -4.30 4.31 4.25
N ALA A 74 -4.70 5.09 5.22
CA ALA A 74 -4.51 4.79 6.64
C ALA A 74 -5.86 4.78 7.36
N VAL A 75 -6.09 3.74 8.14
CA VAL A 75 -7.26 3.61 9.01
C VAL A 75 -6.85 4.04 10.42
N PRO A 76 -7.32 5.19 10.91
CA PRO A 76 -7.05 5.61 12.28
C PRO A 76 -7.79 4.72 13.28
N ARG A 77 -7.23 4.55 14.48
CA ARG A 77 -7.91 3.79 15.55
C ARG A 77 -9.14 4.52 16.08
N GLN A 78 -9.09 5.84 16.06
CA GLN A 78 -10.18 6.73 16.44
C GLN A 78 -10.34 7.77 15.33
N SER A 79 -11.57 8.05 14.93
CA SER A 79 -11.84 8.94 13.80
C SER A 79 -11.49 10.41 14.09
N ASP A 80 -11.51 10.81 15.36
CA ASP A 80 -11.18 12.16 15.82
C ASP A 80 -9.67 12.45 15.81
N THR A 81 -8.81 11.41 15.71
CA THR A 81 -7.37 11.58 15.56
C THR A 81 -6.92 11.78 14.11
N ALA A 82 -7.82 11.61 13.15
CA ALA A 82 -7.54 11.70 11.70
C ALA A 82 -7.50 13.16 11.23
N ASP A 83 -6.50 13.89 11.68
CA ASP A 83 -6.28 15.31 11.37
C ASP A 83 -5.00 15.56 10.55
N GLU A 84 -4.75 16.81 10.22
CA GLU A 84 -3.57 17.23 9.47
C GLU A 84 -2.28 17.04 10.27
N SER A 85 -2.33 17.10 11.61
CA SER A 85 -1.17 16.84 12.47
C SER A 85 -0.70 15.40 12.37
N LEU A 86 -1.64 14.46 12.42
CA LEU A 86 -1.34 13.04 12.22
C LEU A 86 -0.81 12.78 10.81
N ARG A 87 -1.43 13.41 9.78
CA ARG A 87 -0.97 13.29 8.39
C ARG A 87 0.47 13.76 8.24
N ALA A 88 0.81 14.92 8.82
CA ALA A 88 2.16 15.46 8.78
C ALA A 88 3.16 14.55 9.50
N ALA A 89 2.83 14.03 10.67
CA ALA A 89 3.69 13.12 11.42
C ALA A 89 3.98 11.82 10.66
N LEU A 90 2.96 11.23 10.02
CA LEU A 90 3.14 10.04 9.19
C LEU A 90 4.01 10.33 7.96
N MET A 91 3.79 11.48 7.32
CA MET A 91 4.58 11.92 6.17
C MET A 91 6.06 12.11 6.53
N GLU A 92 6.34 12.81 7.63
CA GLU A 92 7.69 13.03 8.15
C GLU A 92 8.38 11.69 8.44
N ARG A 93 7.70 10.79 9.13
CA ARG A 93 8.23 9.45 9.45
C ARG A 93 8.64 8.67 8.20
N ILE A 94 7.84 8.73 7.13
CA ILE A 94 8.19 8.07 5.87
C ILE A 94 9.40 8.75 5.21
N ILE A 95 9.44 10.09 5.21
CA ILE A 95 10.55 10.85 4.63
C ILE A 95 11.86 10.57 5.35
N ASP A 96 11.84 10.51 6.68
CA ASP A 96 13.02 10.27 7.50
C ASP A 96 13.58 8.85 7.27
N ALA A 97 12.72 7.86 7.13
CA ALA A 97 13.14 6.48 6.93
C ALA A 97 13.55 6.17 5.48
N LEU A 98 12.80 6.66 4.48
CA LEU A 98 12.97 6.28 3.07
C LEU A 98 13.59 7.39 2.21
N GLY A 99 13.66 8.60 2.74
CA GLY A 99 14.17 9.78 2.05
C GLY A 99 13.12 10.51 1.20
N LYS A 100 13.39 11.80 0.97
CA LYS A 100 12.51 12.70 0.18
C LYS A 100 12.07 12.19 -1.19
N PRO A 101 12.91 11.47 -1.97
CA PRO A 101 12.50 10.97 -3.29
C PRO A 101 11.34 9.98 -3.24
N LEU A 102 11.17 9.26 -2.11
CA LEU A 102 10.12 8.26 -1.91
C LEU A 102 8.94 8.79 -1.09
N LYS A 103 8.90 10.12 -0.85
CA LYS A 103 7.78 10.79 -0.20
C LYS A 103 6.47 10.44 -0.90
N PRO A 104 5.44 9.96 -0.17
CA PRO A 104 4.09 9.78 -0.71
C PRO A 104 3.53 11.08 -1.29
N GLU A 105 2.75 10.96 -2.34
CA GLU A 105 2.01 12.08 -2.92
C GLU A 105 0.90 12.54 -1.98
N ALA A 106 0.22 11.57 -1.37
CA ALA A 106 -0.80 11.81 -0.36
C ALA A 106 -0.88 10.66 0.66
N ILE A 107 -1.34 11.01 1.86
CA ILE A 107 -1.84 10.09 2.86
C ILE A 107 -3.33 10.41 3.03
N GLN A 108 -4.18 9.44 2.72
CA GLN A 108 -5.63 9.55 2.83
C GLN A 108 -6.11 8.73 4.03
N PHE A 109 -6.96 9.32 4.85
CA PHE A 109 -7.62 8.57 5.90
C PHE A 109 -8.88 7.91 5.36
N CYS A 110 -9.17 6.70 5.81
CA CYS A 110 -10.37 5.97 5.46
C CYS A 110 -10.86 5.15 6.66
N THR A 111 -12.11 4.74 6.62
CA THR A 111 -12.74 3.99 7.74
C THR A 111 -12.41 2.50 7.70
N ALA A 112 -12.08 1.95 6.54
CA ALA A 112 -11.73 0.54 6.37
C ALA A 112 -10.98 0.32 5.06
N LEU A 113 -10.21 -0.77 4.97
CA LEU A 113 -9.53 -1.21 3.75
C LEU A 113 -10.24 -2.41 3.12
N PRO A 114 -10.39 -2.46 1.78
CA PRO A 114 -10.85 -3.66 1.07
C PRO A 114 -9.93 -4.85 1.33
N LYS A 115 -10.52 -5.95 1.82
CA LYS A 115 -9.81 -7.19 2.16
C LYS A 115 -10.51 -8.41 1.59
N THR A 116 -9.74 -9.47 1.40
CA THR A 116 -10.30 -10.80 1.18
C THR A 116 -10.85 -11.37 2.50
N ARG A 117 -11.69 -12.43 2.41
CA ARG A 117 -12.18 -13.18 3.57
C ARG A 117 -11.08 -13.70 4.50
N ASN A 118 -9.85 -13.81 4.01
CA ASN A 118 -8.67 -14.20 4.80
C ASN A 118 -7.89 -12.97 5.28
N ALA A 119 -8.52 -11.81 5.40
CA ALA A 119 -7.96 -10.54 5.88
C ALA A 119 -6.78 -9.99 5.07
N LYS A 120 -6.57 -10.46 3.83
CA LYS A 120 -5.52 -9.92 2.95
C LYS A 120 -6.01 -8.66 2.27
N VAL A 121 -5.27 -7.56 2.42
CA VAL A 121 -5.55 -6.27 1.76
C VAL A 121 -5.52 -6.41 0.24
N MET A 122 -6.56 -5.91 -0.42
CA MET A 122 -6.74 -5.96 -1.87
C MET A 122 -6.26 -4.66 -2.53
N ARG A 123 -4.93 -4.43 -2.58
CA ARG A 123 -4.33 -3.19 -3.12
C ARG A 123 -4.79 -2.88 -4.54
N ARG A 124 -5.03 -3.91 -5.35
CA ARG A 124 -5.59 -3.73 -6.70
C ARG A 124 -6.95 -3.03 -6.68
N VAL A 125 -7.82 -3.43 -5.75
CA VAL A 125 -9.16 -2.84 -5.59
C VAL A 125 -9.05 -1.41 -5.06
N ILE A 126 -8.20 -1.17 -4.05
CA ILE A 126 -7.92 0.17 -3.52
C ILE A 126 -7.46 1.11 -4.65
N ARG A 127 -6.47 0.68 -5.43
CA ARG A 127 -5.96 1.46 -6.55
C ARG A 127 -7.02 1.74 -7.61
N ALA A 128 -7.85 0.76 -7.94
CA ALA A 128 -8.91 0.92 -8.93
C ALA A 128 -9.99 1.90 -8.44
N ALA A 129 -10.46 1.78 -7.19
CA ALA A 129 -11.42 2.68 -6.57
C ALA A 129 -10.88 4.12 -6.53
N TYR A 130 -9.65 4.32 -6.10
CA TYR A 130 -9.03 5.66 -6.05
C TYR A 130 -8.90 6.33 -7.42
N LEU A 131 -8.67 5.54 -8.46
CA LEU A 131 -8.51 6.04 -9.84
C LEU A 131 -9.83 6.08 -10.63
N ASP A 132 -10.97 5.81 -9.99
CA ASP A 132 -12.28 5.68 -10.64
C ASP A 132 -12.24 4.71 -11.84
N LYS A 133 -11.61 3.56 -11.66
CA LYS A 133 -11.46 2.51 -12.68
C LYS A 133 -12.27 1.27 -12.32
N PRO A 134 -12.63 0.45 -13.31
CA PRO A 134 -13.27 -0.83 -13.04
C PRO A 134 -12.50 -1.68 -12.03
N LEU A 135 -13.18 -2.13 -10.97
CA LEU A 135 -12.57 -2.88 -9.87
C LEU A 135 -12.03 -4.25 -10.28
N GLY A 136 -12.49 -4.79 -11.43
CA GLY A 136 -12.18 -6.15 -11.86
C GLY A 136 -12.85 -7.20 -10.98
N ASP A 137 -12.22 -8.37 -10.83
CA ASP A 137 -12.79 -9.45 -10.03
C ASP A 137 -12.77 -9.10 -8.53
N THR A 138 -13.94 -9.03 -7.94
CA THR A 138 -14.18 -8.75 -6.50
C THR A 138 -14.78 -9.94 -5.76
N SER A 139 -14.83 -11.14 -6.36
CA SER A 139 -15.45 -12.33 -5.78
C SER A 139 -14.86 -12.76 -4.42
N SER A 140 -13.60 -12.42 -4.17
CA SER A 140 -12.91 -12.68 -2.90
C SER A 140 -13.05 -11.57 -1.87
N LEU A 141 -13.67 -10.43 -2.23
CA LEU A 141 -13.86 -9.29 -1.33
C LEU A 141 -14.83 -9.68 -0.21
N GLU A 142 -14.43 -9.41 1.03
CA GLU A 142 -15.22 -9.72 2.22
C GLU A 142 -16.43 -8.81 2.35
N ASP A 143 -16.19 -7.49 2.22
CA ASP A 143 -17.24 -6.47 2.33
C ASP A 143 -17.08 -5.40 1.25
N SER A 144 -18.10 -5.29 0.39
CA SER A 144 -18.14 -4.29 -0.68
C SER A 144 -18.27 -2.84 -0.18
N ALA A 145 -18.74 -2.61 1.05
CA ALA A 145 -18.83 -1.27 1.63
C ALA A 145 -17.43 -0.65 1.84
N THR A 146 -16.39 -1.47 1.99
CA THR A 146 -15.00 -1.00 2.12
C THR A 146 -14.45 -0.32 0.88
N VAL A 147 -15.01 -0.58 -0.29
CA VAL A 147 -14.67 0.14 -1.53
C VAL A 147 -15.09 1.60 -1.42
N ARG A 148 -16.31 1.87 -0.91
CA ARG A 148 -16.79 3.23 -0.67
C ARG A 148 -15.96 3.98 0.37
N ALA A 149 -15.36 3.27 1.32
CA ALA A 149 -14.45 3.88 2.27
C ALA A 149 -13.18 4.44 1.59
N ILE A 150 -12.74 3.85 0.49
CA ILE A 150 -11.64 4.38 -0.32
C ILE A 150 -12.09 5.56 -1.18
N GLU A 151 -13.27 5.46 -1.81
CA GLU A 151 -13.85 6.54 -2.64
C GLU A 151 -14.12 7.81 -1.81
N ASN A 152 -14.47 7.65 -0.53
CA ASN A 152 -14.73 8.74 0.40
C ASN A 152 -13.54 9.06 1.34
N ALA A 153 -12.34 8.57 1.03
CA ALA A 153 -11.15 8.86 1.82
C ALA A 153 -10.79 10.37 1.76
N TRP A 154 -10.28 10.93 2.88
CA TRP A 154 -10.03 12.36 3.07
C TRP A 154 -8.58 12.67 3.48
#